data_9acb1cc0533d0c0c5975a2c3c147e632
#
_entry.id   9acb1cc0533d0c0c5975a2c3c147e632
#
_cell.length_a   1.000
_cell.length_b   1.000
_cell.length_c   1.000
_cell.angle_alpha   90.00
_cell.angle_beta   90.00
_cell.angle_gamma   90.00
#
_symmetry.space_group_name_H-M   'P 1'
#
loop_
_entity.id
_entity.type
_entity.pdbx_description
1 polymer ?
#
loop_
_entity_poly.entity_id
_entity_poly.type
_entity_poly.pdbx_seq_one_letter_code
_entity_poly.pdbx_strand_id
1 'polypeptide(L)'
;MINKFRYQDYQKLLGDRIKQYRINAEMSQQDLENESGVSVRSISRLEQGASVQLESLIKILMALKLDGNIDLLVPDQTKRPSYYLKDSERQRQRVRRKKSSADGFK
;
A
#
# COMPACT_ATOMS: atom_id res chain seq x y z
N MET A 1 6.24 4.72 -23.19
CA MET A 1 6.31 5.91 -22.62
C MET A 1 6.97 5.92 -21.30
N ILE A 2 7.73 6.84 -21.03
CA ILE A 2 8.40 6.89 -19.83
C ILE A 2 7.64 7.61 -18.83
N ASN A 3 7.51 7.02 -17.68
CA ASN A 3 6.83 7.63 -16.61
C ASN A 3 7.72 8.67 -16.02
N LYS A 4 7.30 9.90 -15.98
CA LYS A 4 8.08 10.97 -15.44
C LYS A 4 7.81 11.26 -14.00
N PHE A 5 6.97 10.47 -13.36
CA PHE A 5 6.67 10.71 -11.96
C PHE A 5 7.85 10.27 -11.11
N ARG A 6 8.20 11.08 -10.15
CA ARG A 6 9.16 10.72 -9.14
C ARG A 6 8.39 10.18 -7.96
N TYR A 7 9.08 9.56 -7.00
CA TYR A 7 8.39 8.99 -5.84
C TYR A 7 7.64 10.08 -5.06
N GLN A 8 8.14 11.31 -5.06
CA GLN A 8 7.45 12.39 -4.35
C GLN A 8 6.11 12.69 -4.97
N ASP A 9 6.00 12.53 -6.29
CA ASP A 9 4.74 12.77 -6.97
C ASP A 9 3.71 11.73 -6.56
N TYR A 10 4.14 10.49 -6.41
CA TYR A 10 3.24 9.45 -5.96
C TYR A 10 2.85 9.65 -4.50
N GLN A 11 3.78 10.11 -3.66
CA GLN A 11 3.44 10.38 -2.28
C GLN A 11 2.41 11.48 -2.18
N LYS A 12 2.54 12.51 -3.00
CA LYS A 12 1.59 13.61 -2.98
C LYS A 12 0.22 13.14 -3.49
N LEU A 13 0.22 12.36 -4.56
CA LEU A 13 -1.01 11.83 -5.11
C LEU A 13 -1.72 10.97 -4.07
N LEU A 14 -0.98 10.09 -3.41
CA LEU A 14 -1.55 9.20 -2.43
C LEU A 14 -2.10 10.00 -1.24
N GLY A 15 -1.34 10.98 -0.78
CA GLY A 15 -1.79 11.81 0.33
C GLY A 15 -3.06 12.58 0.01
N ASP A 16 -3.13 13.12 -1.20
CA ASP A 16 -4.32 13.85 -1.61
C ASP A 16 -5.54 12.93 -1.67
N ARG A 17 -5.36 11.72 -2.17
CA ARG A 17 -6.47 10.79 -2.28
C ARG A 17 -6.94 10.31 -0.93
N ILE A 18 -6.02 10.04 -0.03
CA ILE A 18 -6.37 9.63 1.32
C ILE A 18 -7.15 10.74 2.02
N LYS A 19 -6.70 11.98 1.82
CA LYS A 19 -7.42 13.11 2.40
C LYS A 19 -8.84 13.17 1.88
N GLN A 20 -9.04 12.93 0.59
CA GLN A 20 -10.37 12.95 0.01
C GLN A 20 -11.26 11.84 0.58
N TYR A 21 -10.71 10.65 0.78
CA TYR A 21 -11.48 9.58 1.38
C TYR A 21 -11.87 9.93 2.80
N ARG A 22 -10.96 10.55 3.54
CA ARG A 22 -11.26 10.97 4.91
C ARG A 22 -12.38 12.00 4.92
N ILE A 23 -12.27 13.00 4.07
CA ILE A 23 -13.28 14.06 4.02
C ILE A 23 -14.62 13.49 3.59
N ASN A 24 -14.62 12.60 2.59
CA ASN A 24 -15.87 12.01 2.13
C ASN A 24 -16.50 11.11 3.20
N ALA A 25 -15.72 10.61 4.12
CA ALA A 25 -16.23 9.84 5.23
C ALA A 25 -16.64 10.75 6.40
N GLU A 26 -16.57 12.05 6.17
CA GLU A 26 -16.94 13.04 7.17
C GLU A 26 -16.13 12.92 8.45
N MET A 27 -14.85 12.66 8.29
CA MET A 27 -13.94 12.50 9.42
C MET A 27 -12.96 13.65 9.47
N SER A 28 -12.73 14.19 10.67
CA SER A 28 -11.63 15.11 10.86
C SER A 28 -10.35 14.30 10.99
N GLN A 29 -9.21 14.95 11.01
CA GLN A 29 -7.96 14.24 11.25
C GLN A 29 -7.97 13.61 12.63
N GLN A 30 -8.60 14.27 13.62
CA GLN A 30 -8.70 13.70 14.95
C GLN A 30 -9.57 12.45 14.94
N ASP A 31 -10.65 12.45 14.16
CA ASP A 31 -11.48 11.28 14.05
C ASP A 31 -10.70 10.12 13.47
N LEU A 32 -9.88 10.40 12.46
CA LEU A 32 -9.07 9.37 11.85
C LEU A 32 -8.02 8.85 12.84
N GLU A 33 -7.47 9.73 13.66
CA GLU A 33 -6.55 9.28 14.69
C GLU A 33 -7.27 8.31 15.64
N ASN A 34 -8.48 8.64 16.04
CA ASN A 34 -9.22 7.79 16.96
C ASN A 34 -9.52 6.43 16.34
N GLU A 35 -9.79 6.40 15.04
CA GLU A 35 -10.11 5.15 14.39
C GLU A 35 -8.88 4.34 14.02
N SER A 36 -7.80 4.97 13.66
CA SER A 36 -6.64 4.26 13.14
C SER A 36 -5.55 4.04 14.19
N GLY A 37 -5.53 4.86 15.20
CA GLY A 37 -4.42 4.82 16.15
C GLY A 37 -3.18 5.54 15.65
N VAL A 38 -3.26 6.22 14.51
CA VAL A 38 -2.14 6.97 13.97
C VAL A 38 -2.32 8.43 14.36
N SER A 39 -1.25 9.08 14.81
CA SER A 39 -1.36 10.45 15.33
C SER A 39 -1.79 11.43 14.25
N VAL A 40 -2.45 12.50 14.67
CA VAL A 40 -2.85 13.56 13.76
C VAL A 40 -1.62 14.10 13.03
N ARG A 41 -0.48 14.15 13.71
CA ARG A 41 0.73 14.65 13.10
C ARG A 41 1.13 13.76 11.91
N SER A 42 1.09 12.45 12.07
CA SER A 42 1.43 11.53 10.99
C SER A 42 0.39 11.59 9.88
N ILE A 43 -0.87 11.72 10.24
CA ILE A 43 -1.94 11.84 9.25
C ILE A 43 -1.73 13.10 8.42
N SER A 44 -1.43 14.21 9.09
CA SER A 44 -1.21 15.46 8.39
C SER A 44 -0.01 15.38 7.45
N ARG A 45 1.07 14.73 7.91
CA ARG A 45 2.24 14.57 7.07
C ARG A 45 1.93 13.74 5.83
N LEU A 46 1.19 12.65 6.00
CA LEU A 46 0.81 11.81 4.87
C LEU A 46 -0.03 12.61 3.87
N GLU A 47 -1.00 13.34 4.37
CA GLU A 47 -1.89 14.10 3.49
C GLU A 47 -1.16 15.21 2.75
N GLN A 48 -0.03 15.64 3.28
CA GLN A 48 0.77 16.65 2.59
C GLN A 48 1.81 16.03 1.67
N GLY A 49 1.85 14.74 1.57
CA GLY A 49 2.79 14.06 0.68
C GLY A 49 4.14 13.77 1.29
N ALA A 50 4.25 13.88 2.61
CA ALA A 50 5.51 13.55 3.27
C ALA A 50 5.58 12.05 3.55
N SER A 51 6.76 11.58 3.89
CA SER A 51 6.95 10.17 4.19
C SER A 51 6.37 9.82 5.53
N VAL A 52 5.79 8.64 5.62
CA VAL A 52 5.31 8.09 6.89
C VAL A 52 5.73 6.64 6.94
N GLN A 53 5.65 6.03 8.09
CA GLN A 53 5.99 4.64 8.20
C GLN A 53 4.93 3.80 7.52
N LEU A 54 5.34 2.67 6.96
CA LEU A 54 4.41 1.78 6.28
C LEU A 54 3.31 1.32 7.21
N GLU A 55 3.65 1.03 8.45
CA GLU A 55 2.66 0.60 9.42
C GLU A 55 1.57 1.66 9.58
N SER A 56 1.94 2.92 9.61
CA SER A 56 0.97 4.01 9.74
C SER A 56 0.07 4.07 8.53
N LEU A 57 0.64 3.92 7.35
CA LEU A 57 -0.16 3.94 6.14
C LEU A 57 -1.18 2.80 6.14
N ILE A 58 -0.75 1.61 6.52
CA ILE A 58 -1.66 0.47 6.53
C ILE A 58 -2.79 0.69 7.53
N LYS A 59 -2.48 1.22 8.70
CA LYS A 59 -3.50 1.48 9.70
C LYS A 59 -4.52 2.50 9.21
N ILE A 60 -4.06 3.51 8.50
CA ILE A 60 -4.95 4.51 7.94
C ILE A 60 -5.84 3.89 6.87
N LEU A 61 -5.28 3.05 5.99
CA LEU A 61 -6.06 2.39 4.97
C LEU A 61 -7.13 1.49 5.59
N MET A 62 -6.80 0.81 6.66
CA MET A 62 -7.77 -0.04 7.34
C MET A 62 -8.90 0.81 7.94
N ALA A 63 -8.57 1.93 8.54
CA ALA A 63 -9.58 2.80 9.13
C ALA A 63 -10.51 3.37 8.08
N LEU A 64 -10.01 3.61 6.88
CA LEU A 64 -10.80 4.14 5.79
C LEU A 64 -11.43 3.04 4.94
N LYS A 65 -11.22 1.79 5.32
CA LYS A 65 -11.76 0.62 4.62
C LYS A 65 -11.20 0.50 3.21
N LEU A 66 -9.93 0.87 3.06
CA LEU A 66 -9.24 0.80 1.79
C LEU A 66 -8.19 -0.29 1.77
N ASP A 67 -8.09 -1.09 2.82
CA ASP A 67 -7.04 -2.10 2.89
C ASP A 67 -7.21 -3.17 1.81
N GLY A 68 -8.41 -3.37 1.29
CA GLY A 68 -8.59 -4.29 0.16
C GLY A 68 -7.85 -3.86 -1.08
N ASN A 69 -7.53 -2.58 -1.21
CA ASN A 69 -6.82 -2.11 -2.38
C ASN A 69 -5.35 -2.51 -2.36
N ILE A 70 -4.86 -3.03 -1.26
CA ILE A 70 -3.49 -3.51 -1.19
C ILE A 70 -3.28 -4.63 -2.20
N ASP A 71 -4.31 -5.43 -2.47
CA ASP A 71 -4.20 -6.47 -3.45
C ASP A 71 -3.97 -5.91 -4.85
N LEU A 72 -4.46 -4.73 -5.13
CA LEU A 72 -4.21 -4.10 -6.41
C LEU A 72 -2.84 -3.43 -6.44
N LEU A 73 -2.40 -2.97 -5.29
CA LEU A 73 -1.11 -2.30 -5.20
C LEU A 73 0.03 -3.30 -5.44
N VAL A 74 -0.04 -4.45 -4.81
CA VAL A 74 0.96 -5.50 -5.00
C VAL A 74 0.20 -6.81 -5.15
N PRO A 75 -0.21 -7.14 -6.36
CA PRO A 75 -1.07 -8.31 -6.55
C PRO A 75 -0.41 -9.62 -6.20
N ASP A 76 -1.23 -10.54 -5.72
CA ASP A 76 -0.76 -11.86 -5.42
C ASP A 76 -0.62 -12.60 -6.74
N GLN A 77 0.57 -13.00 -7.11
CA GLN A 77 0.80 -13.62 -8.39
C GLN A 77 0.11 -14.96 -8.52
N THR A 78 -0.16 -15.63 -7.45
CA THR A 78 -0.80 -16.93 -7.52
C THR A 78 -2.27 -16.82 -7.89
N LYS A 79 -2.84 -15.63 -7.83
CA LYS A 79 -4.25 -15.42 -8.17
C LYS A 79 -4.45 -14.75 -9.50
N ARG A 80 -3.41 -14.72 -10.33
CA ARG A 80 -3.55 -14.09 -11.61
C ARG A 80 -4.19 -15.01 -12.61
N PRO A 81 -4.63 -14.49 -13.73
CA PRO A 81 -5.21 -15.32 -14.78
C PRO A 81 -4.27 -16.44 -15.19
N SER A 82 -4.82 -17.50 -15.76
CA SER A 82 -4.04 -18.70 -15.98
C SER A 82 -2.79 -18.52 -16.79
N TYR A 83 -2.76 -17.65 -17.76
CA TYR A 83 -1.54 -17.50 -18.53
C TYR A 83 -0.42 -16.86 -17.70
N TYR A 84 -0.79 -16.07 -16.67
CA TYR A 84 0.20 -15.53 -15.81
C TYR A 84 0.64 -16.59 -14.84
N LEU A 85 -0.26 -17.50 -14.47
CA LEU A 85 0.09 -18.53 -13.54
C LEU A 85 1.17 -19.43 -14.06
N LYS A 86 1.18 -19.72 -15.33
CA LYS A 86 2.22 -20.57 -15.86
C LYS A 86 3.58 -19.95 -15.68
N ASP A 87 3.69 -18.67 -15.97
CA ASP A 87 4.95 -18.00 -15.81
C ASP A 87 5.32 -17.92 -14.34
N SER A 88 4.35 -17.68 -13.50
CA SER A 88 4.61 -17.58 -12.08
C SER A 88 5.12 -18.90 -11.54
N GLU A 89 4.56 -20.00 -12.00
CA GLU A 89 5.00 -21.28 -11.52
C GLU A 89 6.43 -21.57 -11.96
N ARG A 90 6.81 -21.22 -13.16
CA ARG A 90 8.17 -21.43 -13.58
C ARG A 90 9.13 -20.59 -12.76
N GLN A 91 8.74 -19.37 -12.47
CA GLN A 91 9.58 -18.51 -11.68
C GLN A 91 9.68 -19.01 -10.26
N ARG A 92 8.61 -19.51 -9.70
CA ARG A 92 8.66 -20.03 -8.35
C ARG A 92 9.55 -21.24 -8.26
N GLN A 93 9.56 -22.09 -9.27
CA GLN A 93 10.40 -23.24 -9.24
C GLN A 93 11.88 -22.85 -9.26
N ARG A 94 12.23 -21.85 -10.04
CA ARG A 94 13.60 -21.40 -10.07
C ARG A 94 14.02 -20.79 -8.74
N VAL A 95 13.14 -20.02 -8.17
CA VAL A 95 13.43 -19.37 -6.91
C VAL A 95 13.53 -20.41 -5.81
N ARG A 96 12.65 -21.44 -5.83
CA ARG A 96 12.70 -22.40 -4.81
C ARG A 96 14.02 -23.12 -4.79
N ARG A 97 14.64 -23.36 -5.92
CA ARG A 97 15.90 -24.01 -5.92
C ARG A 97 16.97 -23.16 -5.27
N LYS A 98 16.87 -21.85 -5.36
CA LYS A 98 17.81 -21.06 -4.74
C LYS A 98 17.41 -20.74 -3.40
N LYS A 99 16.19 -20.95 -3.03
CA LYS A 99 15.68 -20.41 -2.00
C LYS A 99 15.88 -20.98 -0.76
N SER A 100 16.37 -22.06 -0.65
CA SER A 100 16.55 -22.60 0.58
C SER A 100 17.18 -21.59 1.44
N SER A 101 17.89 -20.72 0.87
CA SER A 101 18.53 -19.76 1.70
C SER A 101 17.64 -18.64 2.06
N ALA A 102 16.67 -18.39 1.29
CA ALA A 102 15.91 -17.22 1.55
C ALA A 102 14.75 -17.43 2.33
N ASP A 103 14.54 -18.56 2.79
CA ASP A 103 13.42 -18.76 3.36
C ASP A 103 13.07 -18.05 4.42
N GLY A 104 13.83 -17.60 5.01
CA GLY A 104 13.47 -16.89 6.03
C GLY A 104 12.57 -15.83 5.84
N PHE A 105 12.33 -15.46 4.81
CA PHE A 105 11.62 -14.40 4.63
C PHE A 105 10.29 -14.58 4.70
N LYS A 106 9.66 -14.84 4.89
CA LYS A 106 8.47 -15.12 5.00
C LYS A 106 7.92 -14.92 5.67
#